data_56db39cf4aa4b4d540f0ca1b19a0cb95
#
_entry.id   56db39cf4aa4b4d540f0ca1b19a0cb95
#
_cell.length_a   1.000
_cell.length_b   1.000
_cell.length_c   1.000
_cell.angle_alpha   90.00
_cell.angle_beta   90.00
_cell.angle_gamma   90.00
#
_symmetry.space_group_name_H-M   'P 1'
#
loop_
_entity.id
_entity.type
_entity.pdbx_description
1 polymer ?
#
loop_
_entity_poly.entity_id
_entity_poly.type
_entity_poly.pdbx_seq_one_letter_code
_entity_poly.pdbx_strand_id
1 'polypeptide(L)'
;MAENNTASSGNGQQQQADVMKRTIKDSVFTNLFQDKKYLLQLYKALHPEDTDITEDKLTDITIKNVLTDNIYNDLGFVVREDKVVILVESQSTWTMNIIIRALMYMVQTYHDYFDRTKQNLYKSKKVKLPIPEIYVIYTGDRKTRPSEVSLAQEFFEGKQGCIDVKVKMIYDGEDGDIINQYVIFTKVCNEQMALHGRNQKAVLEAIRICKDRNVLAEYLSSKEKEVVDIMMVLYDEQEIMRSYVESERYDERLETAKEMLQDHEPIEKIIKYSRLPKETILELQKGQGL
;
A
#
# COMPACT_ATOMS: atom_id res chain seq x y z
N MET A 1 -14.37 0.33 -56.62
CA MET A 1 -14.48 -0.46 -55.39
C MET A 1 -13.25 -0.16 -54.56
N ALA A 2 -13.43 0.71 -53.61
CA ALA A 2 -12.42 1.10 -52.65
C ALA A 2 -12.99 0.72 -51.27
N GLU A 3 -12.41 -0.27 -50.64
CA GLU A 3 -12.73 -0.60 -49.21
C GLU A 3 -11.58 -0.18 -48.31
N ASN A 4 -12.01 0.55 -47.31
CA ASN A 4 -11.24 1.19 -46.28
C ASN A 4 -10.44 0.21 -45.42
N ASN A 5 -9.20 0.54 -45.18
CA ASN A 5 -8.36 -0.04 -44.14
C ASN A 5 -8.03 1.06 -43.12
N THR A 6 -8.88 1.25 -42.12
CA THR A 6 -8.62 2.10 -40.97
C THR A 6 -9.12 1.40 -39.69
N ALA A 7 -8.35 0.42 -39.18
CA ALA A 7 -8.54 -0.11 -37.84
C ALA A 7 -7.29 -0.87 -37.38
N SER A 8 -6.18 -0.19 -37.10
CA SER A 8 -5.00 -0.85 -36.51
C SER A 8 -4.16 0.00 -35.55
N SER A 9 -4.53 1.26 -35.28
CA SER A 9 -3.72 2.13 -34.40
C SER A 9 -4.23 2.26 -32.95
N GLY A 10 -5.43 1.79 -32.65
CA GLY A 10 -6.01 1.91 -31.30
C GLY A 10 -5.52 0.87 -30.29
N ASN A 11 -5.27 -0.37 -30.75
CA ASN A 11 -4.88 -1.46 -29.85
C ASN A 11 -3.44 -1.37 -29.32
N GLY A 12 -2.53 -0.77 -30.09
CA GLY A 12 -1.13 -0.61 -29.68
C GLY A 12 -0.93 0.43 -28.58
N GLN A 13 -1.68 1.52 -28.64
CA GLN A 13 -1.62 2.58 -27.62
C GLN A 13 -2.30 2.16 -26.31
N GLN A 14 -3.38 1.41 -26.39
CA GLN A 14 -4.08 0.87 -25.22
C GLN A 14 -3.26 -0.23 -24.52
N GLN A 15 -2.61 -1.12 -25.29
CA GLN A 15 -1.69 -2.11 -24.73
C GLN A 15 -0.41 -1.48 -24.15
N GLN A 16 0.16 -0.44 -24.77
CA GLN A 16 1.27 0.31 -24.17
C GLN A 16 0.87 1.08 -22.91
N ALA A 17 -0.31 1.69 -22.87
CA ALA A 17 -0.84 2.35 -21.69
C ALA A 17 -1.14 1.36 -20.56
N ASP A 18 -1.66 0.17 -20.86
CA ASP A 18 -1.92 -0.89 -19.89
C ASP A 18 -0.62 -1.56 -19.40
N VAL A 19 0.40 -1.72 -20.24
CA VAL A 19 1.74 -2.17 -19.84
C VAL A 19 2.42 -1.09 -18.99
N MET A 20 2.33 0.18 -19.38
CA MET A 20 2.84 1.30 -18.60
C MET A 20 2.13 1.43 -17.23
N LYS A 21 0.80 1.30 -17.19
CA LYS A 21 0.02 1.26 -15.95
C LYS A 21 0.37 0.05 -15.06
N ARG A 22 0.74 -1.09 -15.63
CA ARG A 22 1.20 -2.26 -14.86
C ARG A 22 2.60 -2.09 -14.30
N THR A 23 3.47 -1.32 -14.94
CA THR A 23 4.85 -1.08 -14.52
C THR A 23 4.96 0.04 -13.47
N ILE A 24 3.97 0.94 -13.38
CA ILE A 24 3.96 2.10 -12.47
C ILE A 24 3.20 1.82 -11.14
N LYS A 25 2.74 0.58 -10.93
CA LYS A 25 2.03 0.19 -9.70
C LYS A 25 2.93 -0.04 -8.48
N ASP A 26 4.22 0.12 -8.62
CA ASP A 26 5.18 -0.03 -7.54
C ASP A 26 5.18 1.24 -6.68
N SER A 27 5.17 1.07 -5.36
CA SER A 27 5.43 2.17 -4.44
C SER A 27 6.91 2.55 -4.48
N VAL A 28 7.26 3.73 -3.98
CA VAL A 28 8.68 4.09 -3.80
C VAL A 28 9.39 3.08 -2.89
N PHE A 29 8.65 2.47 -1.97
CA PHE A 29 9.14 1.40 -1.10
C PHE A 29 9.59 0.17 -1.89
N THR A 30 8.71 -0.39 -2.71
CA THR A 30 9.03 -1.55 -3.54
C THR A 30 10.11 -1.21 -4.56
N ASN A 31 10.07 -0.04 -5.18
CA ASN A 31 11.09 0.40 -6.13
C ASN A 31 12.48 0.53 -5.50
N LEU A 32 12.59 1.09 -4.30
CA LEU A 32 13.85 1.19 -3.56
C LEU A 32 14.44 -0.20 -3.27
N PHE A 33 13.63 -1.12 -2.77
CA PHE A 33 14.09 -2.42 -2.29
C PHE A 33 14.11 -3.53 -3.35
N GLN A 34 13.69 -3.26 -4.59
CA GLN A 34 13.99 -4.11 -5.74
C GLN A 34 15.49 -4.13 -6.08
N ASP A 35 16.22 -3.06 -5.75
CA ASP A 35 17.66 -3.04 -5.86
C ASP A 35 18.29 -3.85 -4.71
N LYS A 36 19.04 -4.91 -5.07
CA LYS A 36 19.66 -5.83 -4.10
C LYS A 36 20.59 -5.15 -3.11
N LYS A 37 21.21 -4.05 -3.50
CA LYS A 37 22.05 -3.22 -2.62
C LYS A 37 21.24 -2.67 -1.44
N TYR A 38 20.06 -2.11 -1.73
CA TYR A 38 19.19 -1.55 -0.69
C TYR A 38 18.42 -2.65 0.04
N LEU A 39 18.06 -3.74 -0.64
CA LEU A 39 17.48 -4.92 -0.01
C LEU A 39 18.42 -5.54 1.02
N LEU A 40 19.72 -5.61 0.72
CA LEU A 40 20.72 -6.08 1.69
C LEU A 40 20.83 -5.15 2.90
N GLN A 41 20.78 -3.84 2.69
CA GLN A 41 20.77 -2.87 3.80
C GLN A 41 19.52 -3.02 4.66
N LEU A 42 18.35 -3.23 4.05
CA LEU A 42 17.10 -3.51 4.74
C LEU A 42 17.22 -4.78 5.60
N TYR A 43 17.68 -5.87 5.01
CA TYR A 43 17.85 -7.13 5.75
C TYR A 43 18.81 -6.96 6.93
N LYS A 44 19.94 -6.29 6.76
CA LYS A 44 20.90 -6.01 7.84
C LYS A 44 20.33 -5.12 8.94
N ALA A 45 19.45 -4.17 8.60
CA ALA A 45 18.74 -3.36 9.60
C ALA A 45 17.75 -4.20 10.42
N LEU A 46 17.12 -5.21 9.80
CA LEU A 46 16.21 -6.14 10.48
C LEU A 46 16.94 -7.22 11.27
N HIS A 47 18.16 -7.59 10.84
CA HIS A 47 18.96 -8.70 11.35
C HIS A 47 20.43 -8.29 11.52
N PRO A 48 20.74 -7.38 12.46
CA PRO A 48 22.11 -6.93 12.68
C PRO A 48 23.06 -8.05 13.14
N GLU A 49 22.51 -9.14 13.67
CA GLU A 49 23.25 -10.34 14.06
C GLU A 49 23.76 -11.18 12.88
N ASP A 50 23.13 -11.07 11.69
CA ASP A 50 23.51 -11.83 10.49
C ASP A 50 24.57 -11.07 9.67
N THR A 51 25.82 -11.16 10.10
CA THR A 51 26.94 -10.43 9.49
C THR A 51 27.41 -11.00 8.16
N ASP A 52 27.12 -12.29 7.89
CA ASP A 52 27.63 -13.04 6.74
C ASP A 52 26.74 -12.97 5.50
N ILE A 53 25.64 -12.22 5.59
CA ILE A 53 24.69 -12.08 4.49
C ILE A 53 25.26 -11.20 3.37
N THR A 54 25.07 -11.65 2.15
CA THR A 54 25.49 -10.97 0.92
C THR A 54 24.32 -10.90 -0.07
N GLU A 55 24.42 -10.03 -1.07
CA GLU A 55 23.34 -9.78 -2.04
C GLU A 55 22.92 -11.04 -2.82
N ASP A 56 23.86 -11.94 -3.11
CA ASP A 56 23.60 -13.21 -3.81
C ASP A 56 22.76 -14.20 -3.00
N LYS A 57 22.66 -14.01 -1.68
CA LYS A 57 21.82 -14.82 -0.78
C LYS A 57 20.38 -14.32 -0.68
N LEU A 58 20.09 -13.19 -1.26
CA LEU A 58 18.76 -12.59 -1.29
C LEU A 58 18.08 -12.84 -2.63
N THR A 59 16.87 -13.35 -2.60
CA THR A 59 16.06 -13.58 -3.80
C THR A 59 14.70 -12.94 -3.61
N ASP A 60 14.37 -11.98 -4.49
CA ASP A 60 13.07 -11.33 -4.48
C ASP A 60 11.95 -12.31 -4.80
N ILE A 61 10.85 -12.13 -4.13
CA ILE A 61 9.59 -12.80 -4.45
C ILE A 61 8.52 -11.74 -4.67
N THR A 62 7.76 -11.89 -5.74
CA THR A 62 6.61 -11.03 -5.98
C THR A 62 5.49 -11.41 -5.02
N ILE A 63 5.12 -10.50 -4.12
CA ILE A 63 3.92 -10.65 -3.31
C ILE A 63 2.73 -10.20 -4.16
N LYS A 64 1.91 -11.17 -4.56
CA LYS A 64 0.65 -10.86 -5.25
C LYS A 64 -0.35 -10.31 -4.23
N ASN A 65 -0.96 -9.18 -4.55
CA ASN A 65 -2.04 -8.67 -3.72
C ASN A 65 -3.24 -9.61 -3.79
N VAL A 66 -3.55 -10.24 -2.66
CA VAL A 66 -4.66 -11.20 -2.54
C VAL A 66 -6.01 -10.50 -2.35
N LEU A 67 -6.00 -9.23 -1.98
CA LEU A 67 -7.19 -8.49 -1.56
C LEU A 67 -7.69 -7.47 -2.59
N THR A 68 -6.81 -6.94 -3.43
CA THR A 68 -7.17 -5.98 -4.48
C THR A 68 -6.23 -6.11 -5.66
N ASP A 69 -6.74 -5.95 -6.88
CA ASP A 69 -5.95 -6.11 -8.12
C ASP A 69 -4.97 -4.95 -8.40
N ASN A 70 -4.85 -3.94 -7.52
CA ASN A 70 -4.41 -2.65 -7.99
C ASN A 70 -3.18 -1.99 -7.33
N ILE A 71 -2.69 -2.40 -6.15
CA ILE A 71 -1.54 -1.71 -5.53
C ILE A 71 -0.61 -2.71 -4.84
N TYR A 72 0.61 -2.84 -5.33
CA TYR A 72 1.69 -3.63 -4.73
C TYR A 72 2.54 -2.70 -3.85
N ASN A 73 2.20 -2.59 -2.56
CA ASN A 73 3.00 -1.84 -1.59
C ASN A 73 3.82 -2.75 -0.67
N ASP A 74 3.81 -4.05 -0.93
CA ASP A 74 4.37 -5.03 -0.04
C ASP A 74 5.55 -5.73 -0.71
N LEU A 75 6.63 -5.92 0.05
CA LEU A 75 7.88 -6.51 -0.39
C LEU A 75 8.05 -7.90 0.21
N GLY A 76 8.44 -8.86 -0.60
CA GLY A 76 8.84 -10.18 -0.12
C GLY A 76 10.17 -10.63 -0.71
N PHE A 77 10.95 -11.33 0.08
CA PHE A 77 12.19 -11.94 -0.39
C PHE A 77 12.56 -13.20 0.41
N VAL A 78 13.31 -14.09 -0.22
CA VAL A 78 13.85 -15.30 0.40
C VAL A 78 15.31 -15.08 0.72
N VAL A 79 15.72 -15.54 1.91
CA VAL A 79 17.09 -15.49 2.41
C VAL A 79 17.61 -16.90 2.51
N ARG A 80 18.73 -17.22 1.84
CA ARG A 80 19.42 -18.52 1.87
C ARG A 80 18.50 -19.75 1.66
N GLU A 81 17.32 -19.55 1.03
CA GLU A 81 16.29 -20.59 0.81
C GLU A 81 15.60 -21.15 2.07
N ASP A 82 15.95 -20.72 3.27
CA ASP A 82 15.42 -21.24 4.53
C ASP A 82 14.57 -20.23 5.30
N LYS A 83 14.57 -18.95 4.90
CA LYS A 83 13.79 -17.88 5.50
C LYS A 83 13.06 -17.08 4.43
N VAL A 84 11.81 -16.72 4.68
CA VAL A 84 11.06 -15.78 3.88
C VAL A 84 10.71 -14.56 4.72
N VAL A 85 11.06 -13.39 4.23
CA VAL A 85 10.74 -12.10 4.86
C VAL A 85 9.64 -11.44 4.07
N ILE A 86 8.59 -11.04 4.75
CA ILE A 86 7.45 -10.30 4.20
C ILE A 86 7.39 -8.95 4.92
N LEU A 87 7.52 -7.89 4.14
CA LEU A 87 7.38 -6.53 4.64
C LEU A 87 6.11 -5.91 4.08
N VAL A 88 5.31 -5.40 4.96
CA VAL A 88 4.11 -4.64 4.62
C VAL A 88 4.37 -3.18 4.94
N GLU A 89 4.28 -2.32 3.94
CA GLU A 89 4.30 -0.88 4.16
C GLU A 89 2.92 -0.41 4.64
N SER A 90 2.85 0.18 5.83
CA SER A 90 1.63 0.81 6.35
C SER A 90 1.83 2.31 6.47
N GLN A 91 1.29 3.06 5.50
CA GLN A 91 1.66 4.48 5.31
C GLN A 91 1.08 5.44 6.35
N SER A 92 -0.16 5.34 6.77
CA SER A 92 -0.72 6.39 7.62
C SER A 92 -1.89 5.96 8.50
N THR A 93 -2.62 4.94 8.10
CA THR A 93 -3.81 4.50 8.85
C THR A 93 -3.48 3.26 9.66
N TRP A 94 -3.52 3.41 10.97
CA TRP A 94 -3.38 2.26 11.85
C TRP A 94 -4.64 1.39 11.80
N THR A 95 -4.46 0.13 11.43
CA THR A 95 -5.53 -0.87 11.51
C THR A 95 -4.96 -2.23 11.91
N MET A 96 -5.61 -2.92 12.84
CA MET A 96 -5.23 -4.28 13.21
C MET A 96 -5.49 -5.30 12.09
N ASN A 97 -6.28 -4.95 11.08
CA ASN A 97 -6.49 -5.76 9.89
C ASN A 97 -5.18 -6.05 9.13
N ILE A 98 -4.09 -5.32 9.44
CA ILE A 98 -2.75 -5.60 8.90
C ILE A 98 -2.30 -7.04 9.23
N ILE A 99 -2.69 -7.60 10.38
CA ILE A 99 -2.37 -8.97 10.78
C ILE A 99 -3.05 -9.98 9.84
N ILE A 100 -4.31 -9.71 9.48
CA ILE A 100 -5.06 -10.57 8.54
C ILE A 100 -4.45 -10.48 7.15
N ARG A 101 -4.10 -9.27 6.68
CA ARG A 101 -3.41 -9.09 5.40
C ARG A 101 -2.08 -9.86 5.38
N ALA A 102 -1.28 -9.73 6.44
CA ALA A 102 -0.01 -10.41 6.58
C ALA A 102 -0.16 -11.95 6.52
N LEU A 103 -1.19 -12.50 7.19
CA LEU A 103 -1.53 -13.92 7.10
C LEU A 103 -1.84 -14.35 5.66
N MET A 104 -2.67 -13.57 4.95
CA MET A 104 -3.02 -13.87 3.57
C MET A 104 -1.79 -13.82 2.65
N TYR A 105 -0.92 -12.85 2.80
CA TYR A 105 0.34 -12.76 2.05
C TYR A 105 1.27 -13.95 2.33
N MET A 106 1.37 -14.37 3.58
CA MET A 106 2.16 -15.55 3.95
C MET A 106 1.62 -16.81 3.27
N VAL A 107 0.31 -17.03 3.31
CA VAL A 107 -0.33 -18.20 2.66
C VAL A 107 -0.07 -18.19 1.15
N GLN A 108 -0.26 -17.03 0.49
CA GLN A 108 -0.01 -16.90 -0.95
C GLN A 108 1.47 -17.11 -1.28
N THR A 109 2.38 -16.57 -0.47
CA THR A 109 3.83 -16.73 -0.65
C THR A 109 4.23 -18.21 -0.56
N TYR A 110 3.65 -18.98 0.36
CA TYR A 110 3.89 -20.41 0.43
C TYR A 110 3.30 -21.17 -0.76
N HIS A 111 2.12 -20.80 -1.23
CA HIS A 111 1.54 -21.37 -2.44
C HIS A 111 2.51 -21.18 -3.64
N ASP A 112 2.96 -19.95 -3.89
CA ASP A 112 3.90 -19.64 -4.97
C ASP A 112 5.26 -20.32 -4.77
N TYR A 113 5.70 -20.49 -3.51
CA TYR A 113 6.92 -21.24 -3.18
C TYR A 113 6.80 -22.72 -3.58
N PHE A 114 5.68 -23.38 -3.30
CA PHE A 114 5.46 -24.78 -3.70
C PHE A 114 5.41 -24.91 -5.22
N ASP A 115 4.74 -24.00 -5.91
CA ASP A 115 4.69 -24.01 -7.37
C ASP A 115 6.07 -23.85 -8.01
N ARG A 116 6.89 -22.95 -7.48
CA ARG A 116 8.24 -22.70 -7.96
C ARG A 116 9.19 -23.88 -7.68
N THR A 117 9.11 -24.44 -6.49
CA THR A 117 9.99 -25.54 -6.05
C THR A 117 9.50 -26.91 -6.48
N LYS A 118 8.33 -26.99 -7.11
CA LYS A 118 7.69 -28.26 -7.54
C LYS A 118 7.53 -29.28 -6.42
N GLN A 119 7.40 -28.81 -5.18
CA GLN A 119 7.11 -29.68 -4.05
C GLN A 119 5.65 -30.12 -4.09
N ASN A 120 5.41 -31.40 -3.79
CA ASN A 120 4.08 -32.00 -3.84
C ASN A 120 3.59 -32.33 -2.43
N LEU A 121 2.54 -31.65 -1.99
CA LEU A 121 1.94 -31.80 -0.65
C LEU A 121 1.28 -33.16 -0.40
N TYR A 122 0.98 -33.90 -1.46
CA TYR A 122 0.32 -35.22 -1.36
C TYR A 122 1.30 -36.41 -1.29
N LYS A 123 2.60 -36.13 -1.37
CA LYS A 123 3.63 -37.18 -1.19
C LYS A 123 3.95 -37.40 0.29
N SER A 124 4.37 -38.61 0.63
CA SER A 124 4.75 -39.00 2.01
C SER A 124 5.96 -38.22 2.51
N LYS A 125 6.84 -37.74 1.63
CA LYS A 125 8.02 -36.96 2.00
C LYS A 125 7.59 -35.59 2.49
N LYS A 126 8.01 -35.24 3.72
CA LYS A 126 7.81 -33.91 4.30
C LYS A 126 8.40 -32.82 3.38
N VAL A 127 7.60 -31.82 3.05
CA VAL A 127 8.05 -30.67 2.28
C VAL A 127 8.95 -29.76 3.12
N LYS A 128 9.83 -29.04 2.44
CA LYS A 128 10.65 -27.98 3.08
C LYS A 128 9.87 -26.66 2.99
N LEU A 129 9.81 -25.96 4.10
CA LEU A 129 9.23 -24.62 4.20
C LEU A 129 10.27 -23.64 4.73
N PRO A 130 10.44 -22.47 4.13
CA PRO A 130 11.23 -21.41 4.73
C PRO A 130 10.50 -20.86 5.97
N ILE A 131 11.26 -20.41 6.96
CA ILE A 131 10.71 -19.80 8.18
C ILE A 131 10.16 -18.41 7.82
N PRO A 132 8.89 -18.11 8.10
CA PRO A 132 8.31 -16.81 7.77
C PRO A 132 8.64 -15.78 8.85
N GLU A 133 9.01 -14.60 8.42
CA GLU A 133 9.10 -13.41 9.25
C GLU A 133 8.27 -12.28 8.64
N ILE A 134 7.48 -11.64 9.45
CA ILE A 134 6.56 -10.60 8.99
C ILE A 134 6.86 -9.31 9.75
N TYR A 135 7.10 -8.25 8.99
CA TYR A 135 7.38 -6.92 9.50
C TYR A 135 6.41 -5.92 8.89
N VAL A 136 6.05 -4.90 9.68
CA VAL A 136 5.31 -3.74 9.21
C VAL A 136 6.12 -2.50 9.52
N ILE A 137 6.43 -1.70 8.50
CA ILE A 137 7.05 -0.39 8.66
C ILE A 137 5.93 0.64 8.67
N TYR A 138 5.65 1.20 9.85
CA TYR A 138 4.60 2.18 10.04
C TYR A 138 5.17 3.60 10.01
N THR A 139 4.76 4.37 9.01
CA THR A 139 5.25 5.75 8.78
C THR A 139 4.30 6.84 9.29
N GLY A 140 3.14 6.44 9.83
CA GLY A 140 2.16 7.37 10.39
C GLY A 140 2.53 7.86 11.79
N ASP A 141 1.74 8.83 12.28
CA ASP A 141 1.91 9.39 13.62
C ASP A 141 1.00 8.66 14.63
N ARG A 142 1.61 8.01 15.63
CA ARG A 142 0.90 7.26 16.67
C ARG A 142 1.63 7.36 18.02
N LYS A 143 0.86 7.56 19.10
CA LYS A 143 1.38 7.60 20.48
C LYS A 143 1.77 6.23 21.00
N THR A 144 0.94 5.20 20.75
CA THR A 144 1.19 3.83 21.20
C THR A 144 1.93 3.06 20.13
N ARG A 145 3.12 2.54 20.43
CA ARG A 145 4.03 1.87 19.49
C ARG A 145 4.40 0.46 19.97
N PRO A 146 3.48 -0.53 19.88
CA PRO A 146 3.83 -1.90 20.22
C PRO A 146 4.91 -2.41 19.26
N SER A 147 5.91 -3.12 19.78
CA SER A 147 6.96 -3.73 18.95
C SER A 147 6.48 -4.98 18.20
N GLU A 148 5.45 -5.62 18.69
CA GLU A 148 4.82 -6.80 18.08
C GLU A 148 3.30 -6.74 18.30
N VAL A 149 2.55 -7.19 17.32
CA VAL A 149 1.11 -7.45 17.41
C VAL A 149 0.83 -8.89 16.99
N SER A 150 -0.17 -9.55 17.60
CA SER A 150 -0.50 -10.94 17.27
C SER A 150 -1.97 -11.15 16.99
N LEU A 151 -2.27 -12.15 16.16
CA LEU A 151 -3.64 -12.52 15.80
C LEU A 151 -4.43 -12.93 17.03
N ALA A 152 -3.83 -13.74 17.92
CA ALA A 152 -4.49 -14.21 19.12
C ALA A 152 -4.87 -13.05 20.05
N GLN A 153 -3.95 -12.09 20.25
CA GLN A 153 -4.20 -10.96 21.16
C GLN A 153 -5.26 -10.01 20.62
N GLU A 154 -5.18 -9.66 19.33
CA GLU A 154 -5.99 -8.58 18.76
C GLU A 154 -7.38 -9.05 18.30
N PHE A 155 -7.53 -10.32 17.90
CA PHE A 155 -8.77 -10.85 17.35
C PHE A 155 -9.45 -11.92 18.22
N PHE A 156 -8.70 -12.57 19.10
CA PHE A 156 -9.21 -13.70 19.90
C PHE A 156 -9.15 -13.46 21.41
N GLU A 157 -9.02 -12.20 21.83
CA GLU A 157 -8.98 -11.82 23.26
C GLU A 157 -7.87 -12.57 24.04
N GLY A 158 -6.74 -12.84 23.40
CA GLY A 158 -5.65 -13.61 23.97
C GLY A 158 -5.85 -15.13 24.01
N LYS A 159 -6.99 -15.65 23.52
CA LYS A 159 -7.23 -17.09 23.43
C LYS A 159 -6.38 -17.71 22.32
N GLN A 160 -5.65 -18.76 22.66
CA GLN A 160 -4.85 -19.48 21.66
C GLN A 160 -5.74 -20.34 20.78
N GLY A 161 -5.67 -20.09 19.45
CA GLY A 161 -6.25 -20.94 18.41
C GLY A 161 -5.23 -21.94 17.86
N CYS A 162 -5.55 -22.55 16.73
CA CYS A 162 -4.64 -23.41 16.00
C CYS A 162 -3.54 -22.63 15.26
N ILE A 163 -3.69 -21.33 15.07
CA ILE A 163 -2.75 -20.42 14.41
C ILE A 163 -2.64 -19.13 15.22
N ASP A 164 -1.42 -18.67 15.46
CA ASP A 164 -1.14 -17.31 15.92
C ASP A 164 -0.09 -16.69 14.97
N VAL A 165 -0.46 -15.58 14.34
CA VAL A 165 0.41 -14.81 13.46
C VAL A 165 0.94 -13.62 14.23
N LYS A 166 2.26 -13.55 14.34
CA LYS A 166 2.96 -12.44 14.98
C LYS A 166 3.58 -11.53 13.93
N VAL A 167 3.35 -10.25 14.08
CA VAL A 167 3.85 -9.21 13.19
C VAL A 167 4.73 -8.27 13.97
N LYS A 168 5.97 -8.12 13.55
CA LYS A 168 6.92 -7.16 14.15
C LYS A 168 6.67 -5.78 13.58
N MET A 169 6.55 -4.79 14.46
CA MET A 169 6.25 -3.40 14.11
C MET A 169 7.51 -2.55 14.19
N ILE A 170 7.79 -1.83 13.12
CA ILE A 170 8.92 -0.89 13.01
C ILE A 170 8.36 0.50 12.74
N TYR A 171 8.86 1.52 13.44
CA TYR A 171 8.35 2.88 13.34
C TYR A 171 9.36 3.87 12.75
N ASP A 172 10.57 3.91 13.26
CA ASP A 172 11.54 4.92 12.85
C ASP A 172 12.86 4.31 12.33
N GLY A 173 13.11 3.01 12.54
CA GLY A 173 14.43 2.40 12.28
C GLY A 173 15.49 2.85 13.29
N GLU A 174 16.73 2.42 13.13
CA GLU A 174 17.87 2.93 13.86
C GLU A 174 18.47 4.15 13.13
N ASP A 175 19.01 5.08 13.86
CA ASP A 175 19.51 6.36 13.31
C ASP A 175 20.51 6.13 12.16
N GLY A 176 20.15 6.63 10.99
CA GLY A 176 20.94 6.51 9.76
C GLY A 176 20.82 5.21 9.00
N ASP A 177 20.12 4.19 9.51
CA ASP A 177 19.85 2.98 8.72
C ASP A 177 18.91 3.24 7.53
N ILE A 178 18.76 2.26 6.64
CA ILE A 178 17.94 2.43 5.43
C ILE A 178 16.45 2.58 5.74
N ILE A 179 15.97 2.00 6.85
CA ILE A 179 14.58 2.12 7.30
C ILE A 179 14.35 3.54 7.81
N ASN A 180 15.25 4.06 8.63
CA ASN A 180 15.21 5.42 9.14
C ASN A 180 15.23 6.44 7.99
N GLN A 181 16.12 6.27 7.02
CA GLN A 181 16.18 7.12 5.85
C GLN A 181 14.87 7.10 5.04
N TYR A 182 14.27 5.92 4.88
CA TYR A 182 12.97 5.79 4.20
C TYR A 182 11.84 6.49 4.98
N VAL A 183 11.77 6.31 6.29
CA VAL A 183 10.78 6.98 7.15
C VAL A 183 10.94 8.51 7.10
N ILE A 184 12.18 9.01 7.13
CA ILE A 184 12.44 10.46 6.97
C ILE A 184 11.96 10.93 5.60
N PHE A 185 12.27 10.21 4.52
CA PHE A 185 11.82 10.55 3.17
C PHE A 185 10.28 10.67 3.12
N THR A 186 9.54 9.70 3.66
CA THR A 186 8.06 9.74 3.67
C THR A 186 7.52 10.92 4.47
N LYS A 187 8.13 11.26 5.62
CA LYS A 187 7.76 12.43 6.42
C LYS A 187 7.97 13.72 5.64
N VAL A 188 9.13 13.89 5.01
CA VAL A 188 9.44 15.07 4.20
C VAL A 188 8.47 15.18 3.00
N CYS A 189 8.15 14.08 2.33
CA CYS A 189 7.15 14.08 1.26
C CYS A 189 5.79 14.57 1.78
N ASN A 190 5.32 14.05 2.91
CA ASN A 190 4.04 14.45 3.51
C ASN A 190 4.03 15.95 3.91
N GLU A 191 5.14 16.47 4.46
CA GLU A 191 5.30 17.87 4.81
C GLU A 191 5.23 18.77 3.56
N GLN A 192 5.96 18.43 2.50
CA GLN A 192 5.96 19.21 1.26
C GLN A 192 4.61 19.17 0.55
N MET A 193 3.90 18.04 0.60
CA MET A 193 2.53 17.94 0.09
C MET A 193 1.53 18.77 0.89
N ALA A 194 1.67 18.82 2.20
CA ALA A 194 0.82 19.67 3.04
C ALA A 194 1.02 21.17 2.74
N LEU A 195 2.26 21.58 2.41
CA LEU A 195 2.62 22.97 2.11
C LEU A 195 2.27 23.40 0.67
N HIS A 196 2.46 22.53 -0.30
CA HIS A 196 2.42 22.89 -1.72
C HIS A 196 1.32 22.18 -2.51
N GLY A 197 0.55 21.31 -1.86
CA GLY A 197 -0.40 20.42 -2.54
C GLY A 197 0.27 19.19 -3.16
N ARG A 198 -0.56 18.26 -3.65
CA ARG A 198 -0.13 17.00 -4.26
C ARG A 198 0.24 17.22 -5.72
N ASN A 199 1.43 17.67 -5.97
CA ASN A 199 1.91 17.98 -7.32
C ASN A 199 3.40 17.70 -7.45
N GLN A 200 3.87 17.68 -8.70
CA GLN A 200 5.27 17.40 -9.04
C GLN A 200 6.26 18.32 -8.34
N LYS A 201 5.91 19.60 -8.13
CA LYS A 201 6.78 20.56 -7.44
C LYS A 201 7.04 20.16 -5.99
N ALA A 202 6.00 19.69 -5.28
CA ALA A 202 6.14 19.21 -3.91
C ALA A 202 7.05 17.98 -3.82
N VAL A 203 6.91 17.04 -4.77
CA VAL A 203 7.77 15.85 -4.83
C VAL A 203 9.24 16.22 -5.11
N LEU A 204 9.48 17.08 -6.09
CA LEU A 204 10.84 17.55 -6.41
C LEU A 204 11.49 18.28 -5.24
N GLU A 205 10.72 19.10 -4.53
CA GLU A 205 11.23 19.79 -3.32
C GLU A 205 11.55 18.80 -2.19
N ALA A 206 10.71 17.79 -1.98
CA ALA A 206 10.99 16.73 -1.02
C ALA A 206 12.28 15.97 -1.35
N ILE A 207 12.46 15.61 -2.63
CA ILE A 207 13.68 14.96 -3.12
C ILE A 207 14.90 15.84 -2.89
N ARG A 208 14.82 17.15 -3.21
CA ARG A 208 15.91 18.11 -2.97
C ARG A 208 16.29 18.17 -1.49
N ILE A 209 15.31 18.33 -0.59
CA ILE A 209 15.54 18.38 0.86
C ILE A 209 16.20 17.10 1.36
N CYS A 210 15.72 15.93 0.91
CA CYS A 210 16.29 14.65 1.31
C CYS A 210 17.75 14.49 0.83
N LYS A 211 18.05 14.88 -0.41
CA LYS A 211 19.41 14.88 -0.95
C LYS A 211 20.33 15.80 -0.15
N ASP A 212 19.89 17.01 0.19
CA ASP A 212 20.66 17.96 0.99
C ASP A 212 20.94 17.44 2.41
N ARG A 213 20.05 16.61 2.97
CA ARG A 213 20.20 15.96 4.28
C ARG A 213 20.92 14.61 4.22
N ASN A 214 21.41 14.19 3.06
CA ASN A 214 21.99 12.88 2.81
C ASN A 214 21.05 11.70 3.14
N VAL A 215 19.74 11.89 2.95
CA VAL A 215 18.70 10.88 3.14
C VAL A 215 18.38 10.25 1.78
N LEU A 216 18.63 8.95 1.62
CA LEU A 216 18.49 8.22 0.36
C LEU A 216 19.15 8.94 -0.85
N ALA A 217 20.21 9.74 -0.59
CA ALA A 217 20.73 10.69 -1.57
C ALA A 217 21.21 10.02 -2.87
N GLU A 218 21.86 8.87 -2.79
CA GLU A 218 22.32 8.11 -3.95
C GLU A 218 21.13 7.56 -4.76
N TYR A 219 20.15 6.95 -4.09
CA TYR A 219 18.94 6.44 -4.72
C TYR A 219 18.15 7.57 -5.41
N LEU A 220 17.85 8.63 -4.68
CA LEU A 220 17.10 9.78 -5.20
C LEU A 220 17.83 10.51 -6.32
N SER A 221 19.18 10.49 -6.35
CA SER A 221 19.94 11.08 -7.46
C SER A 221 19.90 10.21 -8.71
N SER A 222 19.95 8.90 -8.57
CA SER A 222 19.96 7.96 -9.69
C SER A 222 18.56 7.69 -10.26
N LYS A 223 17.50 7.81 -9.44
CA LYS A 223 16.11 7.41 -9.75
C LYS A 223 15.10 8.57 -9.63
N GLU A 224 15.55 9.82 -9.63
CA GLU A 224 14.71 11.01 -9.41
C GLU A 224 13.44 11.00 -10.27
N LYS A 225 13.59 10.81 -11.59
CA LYS A 225 12.46 10.80 -12.50
C LYS A 225 11.48 9.67 -12.17
N GLU A 226 12.00 8.47 -11.91
CA GLU A 226 11.20 7.29 -11.60
C GLU A 226 10.41 7.48 -10.29
N VAL A 227 11.05 8.04 -9.26
CA VAL A 227 10.40 8.38 -7.99
C VAL A 227 9.29 9.42 -8.19
N VAL A 228 9.54 10.45 -8.98
CA VAL A 228 8.51 11.46 -9.31
C VAL A 228 7.33 10.83 -10.03
N ASP A 229 7.58 10.00 -11.04
CA ASP A 229 6.52 9.34 -11.81
C ASP A 229 5.67 8.41 -10.92
N ILE A 230 6.30 7.61 -10.04
CA ILE A 230 5.61 6.76 -9.06
C ILE A 230 4.73 7.61 -8.13
N MET A 231 5.29 8.66 -7.53
CA MET A 231 4.57 9.51 -6.58
C MET A 231 3.37 10.21 -7.22
N MET A 232 3.51 10.67 -8.48
CA MET A 232 2.41 11.32 -9.19
C MET A 232 1.26 10.35 -9.48
N VAL A 233 1.56 9.12 -9.91
CA VAL A 233 0.53 8.09 -10.11
C VAL A 233 -0.20 7.75 -8.81
N LEU A 234 0.52 7.59 -7.71
CA LEU A 234 -0.09 7.32 -6.40
C LEU A 234 -1.00 8.47 -5.95
N TYR A 235 -0.68 9.72 -6.29
CA TYR A 235 -1.52 10.87 -5.96
C TYR A 235 -2.80 10.91 -6.78
N ASP A 236 -2.70 10.64 -8.08
CA ASP A 236 -3.85 10.59 -8.97
C ASP A 236 -4.83 9.49 -8.54
N GLU A 237 -4.33 8.29 -8.21
CA GLU A 237 -5.16 7.19 -7.71
C GLU A 237 -5.84 7.54 -6.38
N GLN A 238 -5.13 8.18 -5.45
CA GLN A 238 -5.71 8.61 -4.18
C GLN A 238 -6.77 9.71 -4.36
N GLU A 239 -6.60 10.60 -5.32
CA GLU A 239 -7.57 11.65 -5.62
C GLU A 239 -8.83 11.06 -6.28
N ILE A 240 -8.67 10.14 -7.22
CA ILE A 240 -9.77 9.38 -7.82
C ILE A 240 -10.55 8.62 -6.74
N MET A 241 -9.85 7.92 -5.83
CA MET A 241 -10.50 7.17 -4.76
C MET A 241 -11.25 8.10 -3.79
N ARG A 242 -10.67 9.26 -3.44
CA ARG A 242 -11.37 10.26 -2.62
C ARG A 242 -12.62 10.77 -3.29
N SER A 243 -12.52 11.14 -4.56
CA SER A 243 -13.64 11.62 -5.36
C SER A 243 -14.77 10.58 -5.42
N TYR A 244 -14.40 9.30 -5.60
CA TYR A 244 -15.35 8.20 -5.57
C TYR A 244 -16.05 8.07 -4.21
N VAL A 245 -15.28 8.04 -3.10
CA VAL A 245 -15.83 7.95 -1.74
C VAL A 245 -16.70 9.17 -1.39
N GLU A 246 -16.32 10.36 -1.84
CA GLU A 246 -17.12 11.57 -1.64
C GLU A 246 -18.43 11.51 -2.45
N SER A 247 -18.40 10.99 -3.68
CA SER A 247 -19.58 10.75 -4.49
C SER A 247 -20.53 9.75 -3.82
N GLU A 248 -20.05 8.58 -3.41
CA GLU A 248 -20.85 7.57 -2.71
C GLU A 248 -21.50 8.13 -1.44
N ARG A 249 -20.74 8.91 -0.65
CA ARG A 249 -21.28 9.57 0.55
C ARG A 249 -22.32 10.62 0.23
N TYR A 250 -22.19 11.32 -0.89
CA TYR A 250 -23.16 12.30 -1.32
C TYR A 250 -24.45 11.62 -1.77
N ASP A 251 -24.34 10.52 -2.51
CA ASP A 251 -25.49 9.72 -2.95
C ASP A 251 -26.25 9.11 -1.76
N GLU A 252 -25.54 8.57 -0.76
CA GLU A 252 -26.13 8.08 0.49
C GLU A 252 -26.90 9.19 1.24
N ARG A 253 -26.36 10.42 1.28
CA ARG A 253 -27.04 11.58 1.86
C ARG A 253 -28.29 11.99 1.09
N LEU A 254 -28.25 11.90 -0.24
CA LEU A 254 -29.41 12.15 -1.09
C LEU A 254 -30.51 11.10 -0.84
N GLU A 255 -30.16 9.84 -0.73
CA GLU A 255 -31.12 8.77 -0.40
C GLU A 255 -31.74 8.98 0.98
N THR A 256 -30.93 9.24 2.00
CA THR A 256 -31.41 9.56 3.35
C THR A 256 -32.38 10.74 3.34
N ALA A 257 -32.06 11.81 2.59
CA ALA A 257 -32.94 12.97 2.48
C ALA A 257 -34.25 12.66 1.78
N LYS A 258 -34.21 11.82 0.73
CA LYS A 258 -35.42 11.37 0.01
C LYS A 258 -36.34 10.53 0.91
N GLU A 259 -35.80 9.59 1.66
CA GLU A 259 -36.58 8.78 2.61
C GLU A 259 -37.22 9.67 3.69
N MET A 260 -36.46 10.59 4.28
CA MET A 260 -37.00 11.52 5.26
C MET A 260 -38.05 12.48 4.70
N LEU A 261 -37.97 12.88 3.42
CA LEU A 261 -39.01 13.65 2.75
C LEU A 261 -40.28 12.82 2.55
N GLN A 262 -40.17 11.55 2.18
CA GLN A 262 -41.30 10.60 2.06
C GLN A 262 -42.03 10.40 3.39
N ASP A 263 -41.26 10.37 4.48
CA ASP A 263 -41.78 10.26 5.85
C ASP A 263 -42.35 11.61 6.37
N HIS A 264 -42.38 12.64 5.54
CA HIS A 264 -42.86 13.99 5.89
C HIS A 264 -42.13 14.64 7.07
N GLU A 265 -40.85 14.34 7.23
CA GLU A 265 -40.01 14.91 8.30
C GLU A 265 -39.76 16.42 8.05
N PRO A 266 -39.64 17.24 9.13
CA PRO A 266 -39.34 18.67 8.99
C PRO A 266 -38.00 18.93 8.28
N ILE A 267 -37.98 19.95 7.40
CA ILE A 267 -36.79 20.30 6.59
C ILE A 267 -35.53 20.51 7.46
N GLU A 268 -35.67 21.15 8.63
CA GLU A 268 -34.57 21.39 9.57
C GLU A 268 -33.98 20.07 10.09
N LYS A 269 -34.84 19.06 10.29
CA LYS A 269 -34.41 17.72 10.71
C LYS A 269 -33.67 17.02 9.56
N ILE A 270 -34.17 17.13 8.34
CA ILE A 270 -33.53 16.57 7.13
C ILE A 270 -32.14 17.17 6.93
N ILE A 271 -32.00 18.49 7.00
CA ILE A 271 -30.70 19.19 6.93
C ILE A 271 -29.72 18.64 7.95
N LYS A 272 -30.18 18.50 9.21
CA LYS A 272 -29.35 18.03 10.31
C LYS A 272 -28.78 16.62 10.09
N TYR A 273 -29.61 15.70 9.59
CA TYR A 273 -29.24 14.29 9.48
C TYR A 273 -28.59 13.95 8.12
N SER A 274 -29.10 14.48 7.00
CA SER A 274 -28.50 14.26 5.69
C SER A 274 -27.24 15.10 5.47
N ARG A 275 -27.07 16.22 6.20
CA ARG A 275 -25.99 17.19 6.01
C ARG A 275 -25.94 17.78 4.60
N LEU A 276 -27.07 17.78 3.90
CA LEU A 276 -27.23 18.43 2.61
C LEU A 276 -27.63 19.90 2.80
N PRO A 277 -27.26 20.78 1.85
CA PRO A 277 -27.75 22.15 1.82
C PRO A 277 -29.28 22.21 1.71
N LYS A 278 -29.89 23.25 2.28
CA LYS A 278 -31.35 23.46 2.24
C LYS A 278 -31.86 23.50 0.82
N GLU A 279 -31.13 24.13 -0.07
CA GLU A 279 -31.46 24.27 -1.49
C GLU A 279 -31.61 22.91 -2.15
N THR A 280 -30.69 22.01 -1.93
CA THR A 280 -30.72 20.61 -2.45
C THR A 280 -31.95 19.85 -1.95
N ILE A 281 -32.30 20.00 -0.67
CA ILE A 281 -33.48 19.34 -0.09
C ILE A 281 -34.77 19.87 -0.69
N LEU A 282 -34.88 21.19 -0.93
CA LEU A 282 -36.03 21.80 -1.58
C LEU A 282 -36.18 21.40 -3.06
N GLU A 283 -35.04 21.18 -3.74
CA GLU A 283 -35.06 20.65 -5.11
C GLU A 283 -35.53 19.19 -5.14
N LEU A 284 -35.05 18.35 -4.20
CA LEU A 284 -35.54 16.99 -4.06
C LEU A 284 -37.03 16.91 -3.76
N GLN A 285 -37.55 17.78 -2.88
CA GLN A 285 -38.95 17.86 -2.55
C GLN A 285 -39.80 18.19 -3.77
N LYS A 286 -39.41 19.21 -4.57
CA LYS A 286 -40.07 19.56 -5.82
C LYS A 286 -40.05 18.43 -6.85
N GLY A 287 -38.92 17.72 -6.94
CA GLY A 287 -38.75 16.61 -7.88
C GLY A 287 -39.58 15.36 -7.54
N GLN A 288 -39.94 15.18 -6.27
CA GLN A 288 -40.82 14.08 -5.82
C GLN A 288 -42.31 14.44 -5.81
N GLY A 289 -42.69 15.70 -6.09
CA GLY A 289 -44.08 16.13 -6.07
C GLY A 289 -44.71 16.18 -4.67
N LEU A 290 -43.86 16.29 -3.62
CA LEU A 290 -44.23 16.36 -2.22
C LEU A 290 -44.34 17.81 -1.72
#